data_cad772711bdcf91569fa1ec5ff4424ab
#
_entry.id   cad772711bdcf91569fa1ec5ff4424ab
#
_cell.length_a   1.000
_cell.length_b   1.000
_cell.length_c   1.000
_cell.angle_alpha   90.00
_cell.angle_beta   90.00
_cell.angle_gamma   90.00
#
_symmetry.space_group_name_H-M   'P 1'
#
loop_
_entity.id
_entity.type
_entity.pdbx_description
1 polymer ?
#
loop_
_entity_poly.entity_id
_entity_poly.type
_entity_poly.pdbx_seq_one_letter_code
_entity_poly.pdbx_strand_id
1 'polypeptide(L)'
;FYELGMNLLTPNGFLCYITSNKWMRAGYGEALRGYFASKTNPIMLVDFAGIKIFDAITVEANILLSQKAANIFNTQACLVQDSNGLNNLSDFVQQQGVKCNFADSIPWVILSPIEQSIKQKIESVGIPLKDWNIQINYGIKTGFNDAFIISTEKRDEILANCQTEDERVRTAELIRPILRGRDIKRYEYEWADLWIIATFPSRHYDIESYPAVKNYLLSIGIERLEQTGETHIVNGKKI
;
A
#
# COMPACT_ATOMS: atom_id res chain seq x y z
N PHE A 1 20.67 0.55 -8.09
CA PHE A 1 21.37 1.86 -8.06
C PHE A 1 22.21 2.02 -6.81
N TYR A 2 21.68 1.84 -5.62
CA TYR A 2 22.44 2.04 -4.36
C TYR A 2 23.69 1.17 -4.28
N GLU A 3 23.55 -0.15 -4.50
CA GLU A 3 24.66 -1.09 -4.47
C GLU A 3 25.74 -0.73 -5.52
N LEU A 4 25.30 -0.40 -6.76
CA LEU A 4 26.23 0.01 -7.80
C LEU A 4 26.94 1.31 -7.43
N GLY A 5 26.23 2.30 -6.91
CA GLY A 5 26.82 3.55 -6.43
C GLY A 5 27.88 3.32 -5.35
N MET A 6 27.55 2.48 -4.36
CA MET A 6 28.52 2.12 -3.31
C MET A 6 29.75 1.37 -3.84
N ASN A 7 29.56 0.48 -4.83
CA ASN A 7 30.67 -0.28 -5.40
C ASN A 7 31.67 0.62 -6.14
N LEU A 8 31.19 1.68 -6.78
CA LEU A 8 31.99 2.65 -7.53
C LEU A 8 32.83 3.60 -6.62
N LEU A 9 32.46 3.73 -5.35
CA LEU A 9 33.18 4.59 -4.41
C LEU A 9 34.54 3.99 -4.01
N THR A 10 35.47 4.85 -3.68
CA THR A 10 36.66 4.48 -2.91
C THR A 10 36.29 4.11 -1.47
N PRO A 11 37.14 3.37 -0.71
CA PRO A 11 36.92 3.17 0.71
C PRO A 11 36.74 4.53 1.44
N ASN A 12 35.80 4.58 2.35
CA ASN A 12 35.37 5.79 3.07
C ASN A 12 34.68 6.87 2.20
N GLY A 13 34.44 6.63 0.92
CA GLY A 13 33.70 7.54 0.07
C GLY A 13 32.20 7.60 0.46
N PHE A 14 31.54 8.66 0.05
CA PHE A 14 30.14 8.94 0.42
C PHE A 14 29.21 8.84 -0.79
N LEU A 15 28.04 8.29 -0.56
CA LEU A 15 26.91 8.27 -1.50
C LEU A 15 25.73 9.03 -0.89
N CYS A 16 25.22 10.01 -1.62
CA CYS A 16 24.01 10.73 -1.25
C CYS A 16 22.97 10.59 -2.36
N TYR A 17 21.86 9.96 -2.07
CA TYR A 17 20.76 9.78 -3.03
C TYR A 17 19.43 10.25 -2.45
N ILE A 18 18.63 10.85 -3.34
CA ILE A 18 17.21 11.07 -3.11
C ILE A 18 16.42 10.01 -3.91
N THR A 19 15.56 9.26 -3.23
CA THR A 19 14.76 8.17 -3.83
C THR A 19 13.40 8.04 -3.16
N SER A 20 12.54 7.14 -3.64
CA SER A 20 11.32 6.77 -2.92
C SER A 20 11.66 6.19 -1.54
N ASN A 21 10.89 6.57 -0.50
CA ASN A 21 11.06 6.08 0.86
C ASN A 21 10.41 4.70 1.12
N LYS A 22 9.72 4.12 0.14
CA LYS A 22 8.97 2.87 0.33
C LYS A 22 9.84 1.69 0.73
N TRP A 23 11.10 1.63 0.27
CA TRP A 23 12.05 0.59 0.65
C TRP A 23 12.32 0.53 2.15
N MET A 24 12.15 1.64 2.86
CA MET A 24 12.39 1.70 4.30
C MET A 24 11.42 0.78 5.07
N ARG A 25 10.19 0.59 4.59
CA ARG A 25 9.12 -0.13 5.32
C ARG A 25 8.58 -1.33 4.57
N ALA A 26 8.52 -1.30 3.24
CA ALA A 26 7.94 -2.36 2.43
C ALA A 26 8.76 -3.66 2.47
N GLY A 27 8.10 -4.81 2.27
CA GLY A 27 8.74 -6.12 2.27
C GLY A 27 9.83 -6.25 1.21
N TYR A 28 9.62 -5.72 0.00
CA TYR A 28 10.63 -5.75 -1.07
C TYR A 28 11.92 -4.99 -0.73
N GLY A 29 11.89 -4.09 0.26
CA GLY A 29 13.04 -3.33 0.74
C GLY A 29 13.96 -4.09 1.69
N GLU A 30 13.59 -5.28 2.13
CA GLU A 30 14.33 -6.06 3.13
C GLU A 30 15.79 -6.30 2.74
N ALA A 31 16.04 -6.77 1.51
CA ALA A 31 17.41 -7.00 1.02
C ALA A 31 18.24 -5.72 0.98
N LEU A 32 17.62 -4.57 0.61
CA LEU A 32 18.30 -3.28 0.57
C LEU A 32 18.65 -2.78 1.98
N ARG A 33 17.73 -2.89 2.93
CA ARG A 33 18.00 -2.56 4.35
C ARG A 33 19.12 -3.42 4.92
N GLY A 34 19.09 -4.72 4.67
CA GLY A 34 20.15 -5.65 5.06
C GLY A 34 21.50 -5.30 4.44
N TYR A 35 21.52 -4.85 3.17
CA TYR A 35 22.73 -4.36 2.51
C TYR A 35 23.28 -3.12 3.22
N PHE A 36 22.46 -2.11 3.48
CA PHE A 36 22.91 -0.92 4.19
C PHE A 36 23.43 -1.24 5.59
N ALA A 37 22.69 -2.05 6.34
CA ALA A 37 23.06 -2.42 7.70
C ALA A 37 24.39 -3.15 7.78
N SER A 38 24.70 -4.04 6.82
CA SER A 38 25.86 -4.93 6.87
C SER A 38 27.06 -4.49 6.04
N LYS A 39 26.86 -3.68 5.00
CA LYS A 39 27.91 -3.34 4.01
C LYS A 39 28.24 -1.86 3.94
N THR A 40 27.51 -1.01 4.61
CA THR A 40 27.73 0.43 4.57
C THR A 40 27.55 1.06 5.95
N ASN A 41 27.92 2.33 6.07
CA ASN A 41 27.65 3.13 7.25
C ASN A 41 26.62 4.21 6.91
N PRO A 42 25.33 4.02 7.17
CA PRO A 42 24.32 5.06 7.01
C PRO A 42 24.58 6.20 8.00
N ILE A 43 24.85 7.40 7.49
CA ILE A 43 25.20 8.57 8.31
C ILE A 43 24.00 9.43 8.59
N MET A 44 23.21 9.71 7.53
CA MET A 44 22.04 10.56 7.63
C MET A 44 20.89 10.00 6.79
N LEU A 45 19.69 10.04 7.35
CA LEU A 45 18.46 9.65 6.69
C LEU A 45 17.37 10.72 6.93
N VAL A 46 16.91 11.35 5.87
CA VAL A 46 15.79 12.31 5.90
C VAL A 46 14.61 11.70 5.18
N ASP A 47 13.53 11.45 5.91
CA ASP A 47 12.25 10.98 5.34
C ASP A 47 11.28 12.16 5.24
N PHE A 48 10.78 12.45 4.04
CA PHE A 48 9.83 13.54 3.81
C PHE A 48 8.36 13.17 4.06
N ALA A 49 8.08 11.97 4.55
CA ALA A 49 6.80 11.55 5.14
C ALA A 49 5.52 11.94 4.37
N GLY A 50 5.55 11.91 3.06
CA GLY A 50 4.38 12.24 2.24
C GLY A 50 4.29 13.71 1.84
N ILE A 51 5.23 14.57 2.26
CA ILE A 51 5.34 15.92 1.70
C ILE A 51 5.69 15.81 0.22
N LYS A 52 4.96 16.54 -0.62
CA LYS A 52 5.23 16.65 -2.04
C LYS A 52 6.46 17.57 -2.25
N ILE A 53 7.61 16.98 -2.55
CA ILE A 53 8.86 17.71 -2.82
C ILE A 53 9.17 17.87 -4.31
N PHE A 54 8.41 17.18 -5.19
CA PHE A 54 8.50 17.28 -6.65
C PHE A 54 7.16 17.69 -7.23
N ASP A 55 7.12 18.70 -8.11
CA ASP A 55 5.87 19.21 -8.68
C ASP A 55 5.16 18.19 -9.60
N ALA A 56 5.94 17.44 -10.36
CA ALA A 56 5.43 16.54 -11.40
C ALA A 56 5.13 15.11 -10.91
N ILE A 57 5.59 14.70 -9.72
CA ILE A 57 5.56 13.30 -9.27
C ILE A 57 5.01 13.22 -7.86
N THR A 58 4.01 12.35 -7.67
CA THR A 58 3.44 12.03 -6.35
C THR A 58 4.20 10.86 -5.71
N VAL A 59 5.49 11.04 -5.44
CA VAL A 59 6.32 10.02 -4.78
C VAL A 59 6.78 10.55 -3.43
N GLU A 60 6.51 9.80 -2.39
CA GLU A 60 7.11 10.04 -1.08
C GLU A 60 8.59 9.71 -1.16
N ALA A 61 9.44 10.68 -0.82
CA ALA A 61 10.89 10.57 -1.01
C ALA A 61 11.65 10.54 0.30
N ASN A 62 12.90 10.07 0.22
CA ASN A 62 13.89 10.19 1.27
C ASN A 62 15.26 10.62 0.70
N ILE A 63 16.10 11.21 1.54
CA ILE A 63 17.51 11.39 1.27
C ILE A 63 18.28 10.45 2.20
N LEU A 64 19.16 9.62 1.62
CA LEU A 64 20.10 8.80 2.36
C LEU A 64 21.51 9.22 2.01
N LEU A 65 22.28 9.64 3.04
CA LEU A 65 23.72 9.77 2.99
C LEU A 65 24.35 8.55 3.67
N SER A 66 25.14 7.79 2.93
CA SER A 66 25.81 6.60 3.42
C SER A 66 27.30 6.59 3.01
N GLN A 67 28.13 6.04 3.85
CA GLN A 67 29.57 5.92 3.63
C GLN A 67 29.95 4.47 3.31
N LYS A 68 30.91 4.27 2.42
CA LYS A 68 31.52 2.97 2.15
C LYS A 68 32.49 2.57 3.28
N ALA A 69 31.91 2.25 4.43
CA ALA A 69 32.63 1.89 5.66
C ALA A 69 31.79 0.90 6.48
N ALA A 70 32.37 0.34 7.52
CA ALA A 70 31.61 -0.47 8.48
C ALA A 70 30.58 0.39 9.20
N ASN A 71 29.38 -0.18 9.41
CA ASN A 71 28.29 0.50 10.11
C ASN A 71 28.67 0.76 11.57
N ILE A 72 28.55 2.00 12.01
CA ILE A 72 28.75 2.40 13.41
C ILE A 72 27.45 2.48 14.19
N PHE A 73 26.31 2.13 13.57
CA PHE A 73 24.98 2.08 14.18
C PHE A 73 24.52 3.40 14.82
N ASN A 74 24.87 4.50 14.21
CA ASN A 74 24.61 5.85 14.73
C ASN A 74 24.14 6.79 13.62
N THR A 75 23.08 6.43 12.93
CA THR A 75 22.50 7.24 11.85
C THR A 75 21.73 8.41 12.42
N GLN A 76 22.03 9.64 11.98
CA GLN A 76 21.17 10.79 12.24
C GLN A 76 19.98 10.77 11.29
N ALA A 77 18.80 10.59 11.85
CA ALA A 77 17.58 10.47 11.05
C ALA A 77 16.55 11.53 11.46
N CYS A 78 15.83 12.09 10.52
CA CYS A 78 14.71 12.98 10.79
C CYS A 78 13.52 12.73 9.86
N LEU A 79 12.33 13.04 10.39
CA LEU A 79 11.07 12.98 9.69
C LEU A 79 10.58 14.39 9.43
N VAL A 80 10.48 14.80 8.17
CA VAL A 80 9.99 16.12 7.77
C VAL A 80 8.49 15.99 7.50
N GLN A 81 7.66 16.56 8.38
CA GLN A 81 6.20 16.42 8.33
C GLN A 81 5.49 17.68 7.81
N ASP A 82 6.19 18.79 7.71
CA ASP A 82 5.65 20.06 7.20
C ASP A 82 6.66 20.78 6.30
N SER A 83 6.16 21.76 5.56
CA SER A 83 6.98 22.53 4.60
C SER A 83 7.98 23.49 5.28
N ASN A 84 7.83 23.77 6.58
CA ASN A 84 8.77 24.66 7.28
C ASN A 84 10.16 24.05 7.36
N GLY A 85 10.25 22.70 7.53
CA GLY A 85 11.50 21.97 7.50
C GLY A 85 12.25 22.02 6.17
N LEU A 86 11.57 22.38 5.07
CA LEU A 86 12.19 22.48 3.74
C LEU A 86 12.93 23.79 3.52
N ASN A 87 12.58 24.87 4.24
CA ASN A 87 13.18 26.20 4.08
C ASN A 87 14.66 26.21 4.50
N ASN A 88 15.00 25.45 5.54
CA ASN A 88 16.38 25.22 5.97
C ASN A 88 16.56 23.81 6.49
N LEU A 89 16.73 22.86 5.56
CA LEU A 89 16.81 21.43 5.87
C LEU A 89 18.01 21.10 6.78
N SER A 90 19.11 21.82 6.63
CA SER A 90 20.31 21.60 7.45
C SER A 90 20.03 21.86 8.94
N ASP A 91 19.46 23.03 9.24
CA ASP A 91 19.12 23.40 10.62
C ASP A 91 18.00 22.49 11.16
N PHE A 92 17.04 22.13 10.32
CA PHE A 92 15.98 21.19 10.71
C PHE A 92 16.55 19.83 11.13
N VAL A 93 17.45 19.28 10.32
CA VAL A 93 18.11 17.98 10.64
C VAL A 93 18.94 18.08 11.92
N GLN A 94 19.62 19.20 12.17
CA GLN A 94 20.38 19.41 13.39
C GLN A 94 19.49 19.50 14.64
N GLN A 95 18.36 20.18 14.54
CA GLN A 95 17.46 20.44 15.67
C GLN A 95 16.50 19.29 15.96
N GLN A 96 15.96 18.65 14.92
CA GLN A 96 14.91 17.63 15.02
C GLN A 96 15.42 16.21 14.75
N GLY A 97 16.66 16.07 14.31
CA GLY A 97 17.24 14.76 14.03
C GLY A 97 17.45 13.93 15.29
N VAL A 98 17.07 12.66 15.20
CA VAL A 98 17.25 11.65 16.26
C VAL A 98 18.32 10.64 15.84
N LYS A 99 18.96 10.02 16.82
CA LYS A 99 19.91 8.92 16.56
C LYS A 99 19.16 7.61 16.43
N CYS A 100 19.33 6.96 15.28
CA CYS A 100 18.74 5.66 14.99
C CYS A 100 19.82 4.59 14.82
N ASN A 101 19.53 3.41 15.35
CA ASN A 101 20.34 2.22 15.16
C ASN A 101 19.71 1.35 14.07
N PHE A 102 20.17 1.47 12.83
CA PHE A 102 19.74 0.65 11.70
C PHE A 102 20.71 -0.53 11.51
N ALA A 103 20.58 -1.54 12.36
CA ALA A 103 21.49 -2.68 12.46
C ALA A 103 21.10 -3.91 11.65
N ASP A 104 19.89 -3.96 11.11
CA ASP A 104 19.32 -5.15 10.47
C ASP A 104 18.41 -4.83 9.30
N SER A 105 17.73 -5.85 8.76
CA SER A 105 16.81 -5.76 7.62
C SER A 105 15.37 -5.46 7.99
N ILE A 106 15.03 -5.34 9.28
CA ILE A 106 13.66 -4.96 9.68
C ILE A 106 13.27 -3.57 9.15
N PRO A 107 11.98 -3.21 9.11
CA PRO A 107 11.59 -1.87 8.69
C PRO A 107 12.31 -0.75 9.43
N TRP A 108 12.89 0.17 8.67
CA TRP A 108 13.55 1.35 9.22
C TRP A 108 12.52 2.43 9.52
N VAL A 109 12.26 2.66 10.80
CA VAL A 109 11.29 3.65 11.28
C VAL A 109 12.01 4.70 12.11
N ILE A 110 11.81 5.96 11.79
CA ILE A 110 12.35 7.09 12.54
C ILE A 110 11.35 7.41 13.65
N LEU A 111 11.75 7.21 14.88
CA LEU A 111 10.94 7.45 16.08
C LEU A 111 11.66 8.41 17.02
N SER A 112 10.91 9.33 17.61
CA SER A 112 11.37 10.13 18.73
C SER A 112 11.69 9.23 19.95
N PRO A 113 12.50 9.69 20.91
CA PRO A 113 12.79 8.91 22.12
C PRO A 113 11.52 8.47 22.88
N ILE A 114 10.48 9.31 22.90
CA ILE A 114 9.19 8.99 23.53
C ILE A 114 8.48 7.86 22.77
N GLU A 115 8.35 7.98 21.45
CA GLU A 115 7.73 6.94 20.63
C GLU A 115 8.49 5.61 20.70
N GLN A 116 9.82 5.65 20.73
CA GLN A 116 10.65 4.46 20.91
C GLN A 116 10.40 3.79 22.26
N SER A 117 10.30 4.58 23.35
CA SER A 117 9.95 4.07 24.67
C SER A 117 8.55 3.43 24.70
N ILE A 118 7.57 4.07 24.08
CA ILE A 118 6.21 3.53 23.95
C ILE A 118 6.22 2.22 23.16
N LYS A 119 6.92 2.19 22.00
CA LYS A 119 7.07 0.98 21.20
C LYS A 119 7.68 -0.16 22.00
N GLN A 120 8.79 0.09 22.67
CA GLN A 120 9.45 -0.92 23.52
C GLN A 120 8.51 -1.45 24.62
N LYS A 121 7.75 -0.57 25.26
CA LYS A 121 6.79 -0.97 26.29
C LYS A 121 5.67 -1.83 25.70
N ILE A 122 5.13 -1.47 24.54
CA ILE A 122 4.11 -2.26 23.85
C ILE A 122 4.66 -3.65 23.49
N GLU A 123 5.86 -3.70 22.90
CA GLU A 123 6.50 -4.95 22.48
C GLU A 123 6.88 -5.87 23.66
N SER A 124 7.17 -5.30 24.83
CA SER A 124 7.51 -6.09 26.03
C SER A 124 6.33 -6.78 26.68
N VAL A 125 5.11 -6.28 26.50
CA VAL A 125 3.89 -6.81 27.14
C VAL A 125 2.86 -7.33 26.14
N GLY A 126 2.96 -6.91 24.89
CA GLY A 126 2.03 -7.26 23.81
C GLY A 126 2.37 -8.59 23.15
N ILE A 127 1.34 -9.25 22.62
CA ILE A 127 1.51 -10.40 21.74
C ILE A 127 1.42 -9.89 20.29
N PRO A 128 2.45 -10.11 19.44
CA PRO A 128 2.40 -9.70 18.04
C PRO A 128 1.18 -10.27 17.32
N LEU A 129 0.53 -9.45 16.49
CA LEU A 129 -0.69 -9.84 15.76
C LEU A 129 -0.50 -11.08 14.87
N LYS A 130 0.72 -11.30 14.34
CA LYS A 130 1.08 -12.49 13.58
C LYS A 130 0.98 -13.80 14.39
N ASP A 131 1.08 -13.70 15.72
CA ASP A 131 1.04 -14.86 16.63
C ASP A 131 -0.39 -15.12 17.14
N TRP A 132 -1.37 -14.32 16.71
CA TRP A 132 -2.78 -14.52 17.03
C TRP A 132 -3.39 -15.57 16.09
N ASN A 133 -4.38 -16.30 16.57
CA ASN A 133 -5.17 -17.22 15.72
C ASN A 133 -6.20 -16.44 14.89
N ILE A 134 -5.71 -15.60 13.97
CA ILE A 134 -6.52 -14.78 13.06
C ILE A 134 -6.00 -14.86 11.64
N GLN A 135 -6.87 -14.60 10.68
CA GLN A 135 -6.51 -14.43 9.28
C GLN A 135 -6.66 -12.95 8.89
N ILE A 136 -5.60 -12.40 8.30
CA ILE A 136 -5.60 -11.02 7.78
C ILE A 136 -5.60 -11.11 6.27
N ASN A 137 -6.70 -10.72 5.63
CA ASN A 137 -6.85 -10.74 4.20
C ASN A 137 -6.82 -9.31 3.64
N TYR A 138 -6.38 -9.18 2.39
CA TYR A 138 -6.53 -7.93 1.65
C TYR A 138 -8.02 -7.65 1.41
N GLY A 139 -8.36 -6.36 1.28
CA GLY A 139 -9.67 -5.96 0.79
C GLY A 139 -9.92 -6.45 -0.64
N ILE A 140 -11.18 -6.56 -1.00
CA ILE A 140 -11.58 -7.03 -2.32
C ILE A 140 -11.12 -6.01 -3.37
N LYS A 141 -10.44 -6.51 -4.41
CA LYS A 141 -10.06 -5.74 -5.60
C LYS A 141 -10.84 -6.29 -6.78
N THR A 142 -11.78 -5.50 -7.30
CA THR A 142 -12.63 -5.91 -8.42
C THR A 142 -11.98 -5.71 -9.79
N GLY A 143 -10.91 -4.91 -9.84
CA GLY A 143 -10.35 -4.42 -11.10
C GLY A 143 -11.21 -3.32 -11.75
N PHE A 144 -12.54 -3.41 -11.66
CA PHE A 144 -13.47 -2.41 -12.17
C PHE A 144 -14.70 -2.28 -11.24
N ASN A 145 -14.62 -1.36 -10.28
CA ASN A 145 -15.65 -1.18 -9.26
C ASN A 145 -17.05 -0.90 -9.83
N ASP A 146 -17.15 -0.08 -10.88
CA ASP A 146 -18.44 0.33 -11.45
C ASP A 146 -19.23 -0.83 -12.07
N ALA A 147 -18.53 -1.92 -12.45
CA ALA A 147 -19.19 -3.13 -12.96
C ALA A 147 -19.57 -4.09 -11.83
N PHE A 148 -18.72 -4.22 -10.82
CA PHE A 148 -18.87 -5.29 -9.82
C PHE A 148 -19.48 -4.82 -8.50
N ILE A 149 -19.50 -3.50 -8.22
CA ILE A 149 -20.17 -2.93 -7.03
C ILE A 149 -21.44 -2.23 -7.48
N ILE A 150 -22.58 -2.79 -7.10
CA ILE A 150 -23.91 -2.39 -7.57
C ILE A 150 -24.80 -1.96 -6.41
N SER A 151 -25.83 -1.16 -6.71
CA SER A 151 -26.87 -0.79 -5.74
C SER A 151 -27.89 -1.92 -5.50
N THR A 152 -28.72 -1.79 -4.49
CA THR A 152 -29.84 -2.71 -4.23
C THR A 152 -30.80 -2.77 -5.41
N GLU A 153 -31.13 -1.62 -6.01
CA GLU A 153 -32.03 -1.55 -7.18
C GLU A 153 -31.44 -2.35 -8.37
N LYS A 154 -30.14 -2.21 -8.62
CA LYS A 154 -29.48 -2.96 -9.70
C LYS A 154 -29.40 -4.45 -9.41
N ARG A 155 -29.17 -4.84 -8.16
CA ARG A 155 -29.24 -6.24 -7.73
C ARG A 155 -30.61 -6.83 -7.99
N ASP A 156 -31.66 -6.11 -7.58
CA ASP A 156 -33.05 -6.58 -7.73
C ASP A 156 -33.48 -6.67 -9.21
N GLU A 157 -32.98 -5.74 -10.04
CA GLU A 157 -33.14 -5.81 -11.51
C GLU A 157 -32.49 -7.08 -12.09
N ILE A 158 -31.24 -7.39 -11.69
CA ILE A 158 -30.54 -8.59 -12.15
C ILE A 158 -31.30 -9.86 -11.72
N LEU A 159 -31.75 -9.91 -10.46
CA LEU A 159 -32.53 -11.05 -9.96
C LEU A 159 -33.87 -11.20 -10.65
N ALA A 160 -34.53 -10.11 -11.05
CA ALA A 160 -35.77 -10.15 -11.79
C ALA A 160 -35.56 -10.64 -13.24
N ASN A 161 -34.38 -10.48 -13.81
CA ASN A 161 -34.01 -10.94 -15.15
C ASN A 161 -33.59 -12.41 -15.22
N CYS A 162 -33.48 -13.11 -14.08
CA CYS A 162 -33.23 -14.55 -14.05
C CYS A 162 -34.39 -15.33 -14.68
N GLN A 163 -34.08 -16.30 -15.54
CA GLN A 163 -35.11 -17.05 -16.30
C GLN A 163 -35.71 -18.19 -15.49
N THR A 164 -35.02 -18.71 -14.50
CA THR A 164 -35.47 -19.80 -13.63
C THR A 164 -35.25 -19.47 -12.16
N GLU A 165 -36.01 -20.12 -11.28
CA GLU A 165 -35.82 -19.94 -9.83
C GLU A 165 -34.46 -20.45 -9.38
N ASP A 166 -33.93 -21.53 -9.97
CA ASP A 166 -32.60 -22.06 -9.68
C ASP A 166 -31.49 -21.07 -10.06
N GLU A 167 -31.63 -20.37 -11.19
CA GLU A 167 -30.71 -19.30 -11.57
C GLU A 167 -30.79 -18.15 -10.56
N ARG A 168 -32.01 -17.76 -10.17
CA ARG A 168 -32.23 -16.66 -9.22
C ARG A 168 -31.60 -16.95 -7.87
N VAL A 169 -31.74 -18.16 -7.34
CA VAL A 169 -31.13 -18.57 -6.07
C VAL A 169 -29.61 -18.50 -6.17
N ARG A 170 -29.01 -19.11 -7.20
CA ARG A 170 -27.54 -19.06 -7.41
C ARG A 170 -27.04 -17.64 -7.59
N THR A 171 -27.77 -16.81 -8.33
CA THR A 171 -27.41 -15.39 -8.55
C THR A 171 -27.50 -14.60 -7.25
N ALA A 172 -28.50 -14.83 -6.42
CA ALA A 172 -28.61 -14.19 -5.11
C ALA A 172 -27.45 -14.57 -4.16
N GLU A 173 -26.95 -15.81 -4.24
CA GLU A 173 -25.78 -16.24 -3.49
C GLU A 173 -24.49 -15.64 -4.02
N LEU A 174 -24.39 -15.37 -5.32
CA LEU A 174 -23.23 -14.74 -5.96
C LEU A 174 -23.14 -13.25 -5.63
N ILE A 175 -24.27 -12.55 -5.49
CA ILE A 175 -24.33 -11.12 -5.19
C ILE A 175 -24.44 -10.92 -3.68
N ARG A 176 -23.37 -10.42 -3.06
CA ARG A 176 -23.25 -10.30 -1.61
C ARG A 176 -23.15 -8.85 -1.15
N PRO A 177 -23.63 -8.51 0.06
CA PRO A 177 -23.43 -7.17 0.59
C PRO A 177 -21.93 -6.88 0.78
N ILE A 178 -21.52 -5.63 0.54
CA ILE A 178 -20.15 -5.18 0.72
C ILE A 178 -20.10 -3.96 1.61
N LEU A 179 -19.08 -3.89 2.47
CA LEU A 179 -18.69 -2.70 3.23
C LEU A 179 -17.42 -2.10 2.64
N ARG A 180 -17.43 -0.79 2.41
CA ARG A 180 -16.22 -0.04 2.06
C ARG A 180 -15.51 0.40 3.35
N GLY A 181 -14.24 0.74 3.28
CA GLY A 181 -13.51 1.21 4.47
C GLY A 181 -14.19 2.39 5.18
N ARG A 182 -14.82 3.31 4.44
CA ARG A 182 -15.56 4.46 5.02
C ARG A 182 -16.88 4.09 5.70
N ASP A 183 -17.42 2.93 5.42
CA ASP A 183 -18.68 2.42 5.99
C ASP A 183 -18.42 1.75 7.37
N ILE A 184 -17.14 1.48 7.69
CA ILE A 184 -16.71 0.88 8.96
C ILE A 184 -16.37 2.00 9.94
N LYS A 185 -17.03 2.02 11.07
CA LYS A 185 -16.80 2.97 12.17
C LYS A 185 -16.09 2.25 13.34
N ARG A 186 -15.83 2.99 14.42
CA ARG A 186 -15.26 2.43 15.63
C ARG A 186 -16.34 1.58 16.35
N TYR A 187 -16.30 0.26 16.21
CA TYR A 187 -17.23 -0.72 16.82
C TYR A 187 -18.60 -0.87 16.14
N GLU A 188 -18.86 -0.23 14.99
CA GLU A 188 -20.10 -0.35 14.24
C GLU A 188 -19.85 -0.20 12.72
N TYR A 189 -20.87 -0.39 11.92
CA TYR A 189 -20.81 -0.09 10.49
C TYR A 189 -22.13 0.56 10.00
N GLU A 190 -22.01 1.39 9.00
CA GLU A 190 -23.13 1.99 8.27
C GLU A 190 -23.14 1.42 6.84
N TRP A 191 -24.00 0.43 6.59
CA TRP A 191 -24.08 -0.15 5.27
C TRP A 191 -24.72 0.83 4.28
N ALA A 192 -24.09 1.01 3.12
CA ALA A 192 -24.50 1.98 2.10
C ALA A 192 -25.34 1.35 1.00
N ASP A 193 -26.05 0.27 1.28
CA ASP A 193 -26.92 -0.47 0.34
C ASP A 193 -26.18 -0.91 -0.94
N LEU A 194 -24.90 -1.28 -0.79
CA LEU A 194 -24.04 -1.74 -1.86
C LEU A 194 -23.81 -3.25 -1.81
N TRP A 195 -23.77 -3.84 -2.99
CA TRP A 195 -23.56 -5.26 -3.20
C TRP A 195 -22.37 -5.49 -4.13
N ILE A 196 -21.70 -6.62 -3.99
CA ILE A 196 -20.64 -7.06 -4.88
C ILE A 196 -21.08 -8.30 -5.66
N ILE A 197 -20.84 -8.30 -6.97
CA ILE A 197 -20.89 -9.52 -7.80
C ILE A 197 -19.60 -10.28 -7.56
N ALA A 198 -19.66 -11.35 -6.78
CA ALA A 198 -18.50 -12.03 -6.20
C ALA A 198 -17.90 -13.11 -7.12
N THR A 199 -17.59 -12.77 -8.36
CA THR A 199 -16.98 -13.66 -9.37
C THR A 199 -15.46 -13.78 -9.16
N PHE A 200 -15.02 -14.30 -8.01
CA PHE A 200 -13.61 -14.45 -7.71
C PHE A 200 -12.96 -15.52 -8.60
N PRO A 201 -11.82 -15.23 -9.27
CA PRO A 201 -11.14 -16.20 -10.13
C PRO A 201 -10.80 -17.53 -9.43
N SER A 202 -10.47 -17.48 -8.15
CA SER A 202 -10.16 -18.67 -7.34
C SER A 202 -11.34 -19.61 -7.12
N ARG A 203 -12.57 -19.19 -7.41
CA ARG A 203 -13.78 -19.98 -7.27
C ARG A 203 -14.20 -20.66 -8.58
N HIS A 204 -13.53 -20.32 -9.69
CA HIS A 204 -13.78 -20.91 -11.02
C HIS A 204 -15.26 -20.97 -11.42
N TYR A 205 -16.00 -19.86 -11.15
CA TYR A 205 -17.40 -19.76 -11.56
C TYR A 205 -17.54 -19.85 -13.08
N ASP A 206 -18.44 -20.71 -13.56
CA ASP A 206 -18.86 -20.71 -14.96
C ASP A 206 -19.91 -19.63 -15.16
N ILE A 207 -19.55 -18.53 -15.84
CA ILE A 207 -20.44 -17.39 -16.07
C ILE A 207 -21.67 -17.77 -16.92
N GLU A 208 -21.60 -18.84 -17.72
CA GLU A 208 -22.73 -19.33 -18.51
C GLU A 208 -23.86 -19.87 -17.61
N SER A 209 -23.53 -20.26 -16.39
CA SER A 209 -24.50 -20.65 -15.36
C SER A 209 -25.25 -19.47 -14.72
N TYR A 210 -24.88 -18.22 -15.07
CA TYR A 210 -25.45 -16.97 -14.53
C TYR A 210 -25.86 -16.01 -15.66
N PRO A 211 -26.81 -16.38 -16.55
CA PRO A 211 -27.14 -15.58 -17.73
C PRO A 211 -27.52 -14.13 -17.43
N ALA A 212 -28.25 -13.86 -16.36
CA ALA A 212 -28.64 -12.51 -15.97
C ALA A 212 -27.43 -11.65 -15.58
N VAL A 213 -26.49 -12.20 -14.84
CA VAL A 213 -25.21 -11.52 -14.48
C VAL A 213 -24.36 -11.32 -15.71
N LYS A 214 -24.23 -12.33 -16.58
CA LYS A 214 -23.50 -12.24 -17.84
C LYS A 214 -24.03 -11.10 -18.70
N ASN A 215 -25.34 -11.05 -18.91
CA ASN A 215 -25.97 -10.00 -19.71
C ASN A 215 -25.75 -8.60 -19.11
N TYR A 216 -25.84 -8.47 -17.79
CA TYR A 216 -25.52 -7.22 -17.11
C TYR A 216 -24.05 -6.81 -17.34
N LEU A 217 -23.10 -7.71 -17.13
CA LEU A 217 -21.69 -7.40 -17.35
C LEU A 217 -21.40 -7.02 -18.80
N LEU A 218 -21.95 -7.74 -19.77
CA LEU A 218 -21.83 -7.41 -21.19
C LEU A 218 -22.42 -6.03 -21.53
N SER A 219 -23.48 -5.60 -20.85
CA SER A 219 -24.07 -4.26 -21.04
C SER A 219 -23.14 -3.11 -20.64
N ILE A 220 -22.17 -3.37 -19.76
CA ILE A 220 -21.16 -2.39 -19.35
C ILE A 220 -20.07 -2.21 -20.41
N GLY A 221 -19.86 -3.24 -21.24
CA GLY A 221 -18.89 -3.27 -22.33
C GLY A 221 -17.76 -4.26 -22.06
N ILE A 222 -17.61 -5.21 -22.96
CA ILE A 222 -16.63 -6.29 -22.85
C ILE A 222 -15.18 -5.74 -22.79
N GLU A 223 -14.89 -4.69 -23.57
CA GLU A 223 -13.59 -4.04 -23.64
C GLU A 223 -13.13 -3.48 -22.27
N ARG A 224 -14.10 -3.10 -21.42
CA ARG A 224 -13.82 -2.62 -20.05
C ARG A 224 -13.58 -3.76 -19.05
N LEU A 225 -14.08 -4.95 -19.35
CA LEU A 225 -13.98 -6.13 -18.51
C LEU A 225 -12.73 -6.96 -18.83
N GLU A 226 -12.32 -6.96 -20.10
CA GLU A 226 -11.09 -7.58 -20.58
C GLU A 226 -9.87 -6.77 -20.18
N GLN A 227 -9.41 -6.87 -18.97
CA GLN A 227 -8.24 -6.13 -18.46
C GLN A 227 -6.94 -6.57 -19.15
N THR A 228 -6.79 -6.25 -20.42
CA THR A 228 -5.64 -6.64 -21.27
C THR A 228 -4.38 -5.81 -21.00
N GLY A 229 -4.46 -4.79 -20.15
CA GLY A 229 -3.37 -3.82 -19.95
C GLY A 229 -3.28 -2.77 -21.06
N GLU A 230 -4.11 -2.86 -22.11
CA GLU A 230 -4.22 -1.83 -23.14
C GLU A 230 -5.13 -0.69 -22.67
N THR A 231 -4.83 0.52 -23.12
CA THR A 231 -5.63 1.69 -22.79
C THR A 231 -6.76 1.83 -23.81
N HIS A 232 -7.99 1.68 -23.37
CA HIS A 232 -9.18 1.86 -24.20
C HIS A 232 -9.84 3.23 -23.95
N ILE A 233 -10.48 3.80 -24.97
CA ILE A 233 -11.31 5.00 -24.85
C ILE A 233 -12.78 4.56 -24.90
N VAL A 234 -13.48 4.62 -23.76
CA VAL A 234 -14.91 4.31 -23.69
C VAL A 234 -15.65 5.55 -23.23
N ASN A 235 -16.65 5.98 -24.03
CA ASN A 235 -17.43 7.19 -23.77
C ASN A 235 -16.57 8.45 -23.54
N GLY A 236 -15.45 8.58 -24.27
CA GLY A 236 -14.56 9.72 -24.19
C GLY A 236 -13.63 9.76 -22.96
N LYS A 237 -13.65 8.72 -22.12
CA LYS A 237 -12.73 8.58 -20.98
C LYS A 237 -11.70 7.48 -21.27
N LYS A 238 -10.44 7.77 -20.97
CA LYS A 238 -9.32 6.83 -21.02
C LYS A 238 -9.46 5.87 -19.82
N ILE A 239 -9.45 4.56 -20.11
CA ILE A 239 -9.58 3.51 -19.10
C ILE A 239 -8.29 2.69 -19.12
#